data_04371b5a9e32642e5a89c64af6d952dd
#
_entry.id   04371b5a9e32642e5a89c64af6d952dd
#
_cell.length_a   1.000
_cell.length_b   1.000
_cell.length_c   1.000
_cell.angle_alpha   90.00
_cell.angle_beta   90.00
_cell.angle_gamma   90.00
#
_symmetry.space_group_name_H-M   'P 1'
#
loop_
_entity.id
_entity.type
_entity.pdbx_description
1 polymer ?
#
loop_
_entity_poly.entity_id
_entity_poly.type
_entity_poly.pdbx_seq_one_letter_code
_entity_poly.pdbx_strand_id
1 'polypeptide(L)'
;MHKTKRTLTLLLAALLLSACSGGNTTDTTADGTTDANVDTAETAPVETEITVELPDKNYGDAEVMFLTVQNTGMDQYSSHEIYTDEMNGQLINDAVYVRNGQVEQALGVRIAESKQPDAEKVARSNLTAGDTTFDVVMPYMNRAIDLATEGFLMDLSTVPYLALEKPWWDGRVTKDMVIANKVFFSTGDISILDNECTMVMFFNKDLITDYSLESPYELVREKRWTIDKVGELASAVTHDVDGDGKMTSKDAWGMTAAFNAPVSFYIASGERIVNKDADGNLQFCLGTDRSVDVLTKVFSLCLGDDALYNAGYGDAVTIFNEGRALFVTFALTDISGLRESEYG
;
A
#
# COMPACT_ATOMS: atom_id res chain seq x y z
N MET A 1 -41.60 -9.96 19.19
CA MET A 1 -41.31 -9.30 17.90
C MET A 1 -39.82 -9.04 17.63
N HIS A 2 -38.89 -9.73 18.33
CA HIS A 2 -37.45 -9.48 18.19
C HIS A 2 -36.67 -10.51 17.36
N LYS A 3 -37.30 -11.59 16.92
CA LYS A 3 -36.60 -12.66 16.14
C LYS A 3 -36.62 -12.44 14.62
N THR A 4 -37.52 -11.61 14.11
CA THR A 4 -37.73 -11.42 12.67
C THR A 4 -36.78 -10.41 12.02
N LYS A 5 -36.19 -9.49 12.82
CA LYS A 5 -35.26 -8.48 12.31
C LYS A 5 -33.83 -9.01 12.12
N ARG A 6 -33.39 -10.01 12.90
CA ARG A 6 -32.05 -10.62 12.75
C ARG A 6 -31.93 -11.50 11.51
N THR A 7 -33.02 -12.13 11.08
CA THR A 7 -33.04 -13.01 9.91
C THR A 7 -33.01 -12.23 8.58
N LEU A 8 -33.52 -10.99 8.58
CA LEU A 8 -33.55 -10.17 7.37
C LEU A 8 -32.18 -9.53 7.08
N THR A 9 -31.43 -9.18 8.12
CA THR A 9 -30.06 -8.62 7.96
C THR A 9 -29.05 -9.66 7.48
N LEU A 10 -29.18 -10.91 7.92
CA LEU A 10 -28.37 -12.03 7.45
C LEU A 10 -28.69 -12.42 5.98
N LEU A 11 -29.94 -12.28 5.55
CA LEU A 11 -30.30 -12.52 4.15
C LEU A 11 -29.78 -11.45 3.19
N LEU A 12 -29.69 -10.18 3.61
CA LEU A 12 -29.09 -9.12 2.79
C LEU A 12 -27.59 -9.27 2.65
N ALA A 13 -26.87 -9.69 3.71
CA ALA A 13 -25.44 -9.94 3.66
C ALA A 13 -25.10 -11.16 2.75
N ALA A 14 -25.93 -12.20 2.76
CA ALA A 14 -25.73 -13.37 1.88
C ALA A 14 -26.02 -13.08 0.39
N LEU A 15 -26.87 -12.08 0.09
CA LEU A 15 -27.16 -11.67 -1.30
C LEU A 15 -26.06 -10.80 -1.92
N LEU A 16 -25.24 -10.14 -1.13
CA LEU A 16 -24.13 -9.34 -1.63
C LEU A 16 -22.86 -10.16 -1.94
N LEU A 17 -22.75 -11.37 -1.38
CA LEU A 17 -21.63 -12.29 -1.65
C LEU A 17 -21.81 -13.15 -2.89
N SER A 18 -23.02 -13.22 -3.47
CA SER A 18 -23.31 -14.03 -4.67
C SER A 18 -23.18 -13.27 -6.01
N ALA A 19 -22.79 -12.02 -6.01
CA ALA A 19 -22.68 -11.19 -7.22
C ALA A 19 -21.31 -11.27 -7.94
N CYS A 20 -20.33 -12.01 -7.42
CA CYS A 20 -19.00 -12.15 -8.02
C CYS A 20 -18.69 -13.54 -8.58
N SER A 21 -19.67 -14.35 -8.96
CA SER A 21 -19.45 -15.61 -9.69
C SER A 21 -20.07 -15.50 -11.07
N GLY A 22 -19.31 -14.95 -12.02
CA GLY A 22 -19.63 -14.96 -13.44
C GLY A 22 -19.39 -16.35 -14.03
N GLY A 23 -20.46 -17.05 -14.39
CA GLY A 23 -20.44 -18.36 -15.01
C GLY A 23 -19.87 -18.35 -16.42
N ASN A 24 -19.09 -19.35 -16.72
CA ASN A 24 -18.78 -19.74 -18.10
C ASN A 24 -19.35 -21.14 -18.34
N THR A 25 -20.42 -21.20 -19.11
CA THR A 25 -20.99 -22.46 -19.63
C THR A 25 -20.28 -22.78 -20.94
N THR A 26 -19.59 -23.90 -21.00
CA THR A 26 -19.36 -24.60 -22.27
C THR A 26 -19.60 -26.09 -22.07
N ASP A 27 -20.59 -26.53 -22.79
CA ASP A 27 -21.03 -27.90 -23.03
C ASP A 27 -19.95 -28.64 -23.85
N THR A 28 -19.56 -29.84 -23.41
CA THR A 28 -19.09 -30.90 -24.34
C THR A 28 -19.08 -32.28 -23.68
N THR A 29 -19.65 -33.18 -24.38
CA THR A 29 -19.89 -34.61 -24.30
C THR A 29 -18.78 -35.49 -23.77
N ALA A 30 -19.26 -36.60 -23.17
CA ALA A 30 -18.54 -37.73 -22.60
C ALA A 30 -17.62 -38.51 -23.55
N ASP A 31 -16.54 -39.05 -23.02
CA ASP A 31 -16.23 -40.48 -23.15
C ASP A 31 -15.32 -40.92 -21.98
N GLY A 32 -15.54 -42.17 -21.51
CA GLY A 32 -14.98 -42.67 -20.27
C GLY A 32 -13.62 -43.32 -20.41
N THR A 33 -12.90 -43.30 -19.30
CA THR A 33 -12.11 -44.44 -18.77
C THR A 33 -11.72 -44.22 -17.31
N THR A 34 -11.95 -45.26 -16.54
CA THR A 34 -11.65 -45.40 -15.11
C THR A 34 -10.14 -45.41 -14.85
N ASP A 35 -9.67 -44.61 -13.90
CA ASP A 35 -8.58 -45.00 -13.01
C ASP A 35 -8.73 -44.29 -11.64
N ALA A 36 -8.62 -45.10 -10.59
CA ALA A 36 -8.78 -44.69 -9.22
C ALA A 36 -7.59 -43.87 -8.74
N ASN A 37 -7.83 -42.60 -8.37
CA ASN A 37 -6.88 -41.86 -7.59
C ASN A 37 -7.54 -41.30 -6.33
N VAL A 38 -6.91 -41.61 -5.20
CA VAL A 38 -7.39 -41.25 -3.86
C VAL A 38 -7.38 -39.74 -3.73
N ASP A 39 -8.57 -39.18 -3.72
CA ASP A 39 -8.83 -37.76 -3.51
C ASP A 39 -8.59 -37.43 -2.02
N THR A 40 -7.44 -36.92 -1.68
CA THR A 40 -7.24 -36.21 -0.42
C THR A 40 -7.93 -34.84 -0.56
N ALA A 41 -9.18 -34.77 -0.17
CA ALA A 41 -9.93 -33.53 -0.04
C ALA A 41 -9.13 -32.58 0.89
N GLU A 42 -8.45 -31.63 0.29
CA GLU A 42 -7.90 -30.48 0.98
C GLU A 42 -9.07 -29.68 1.54
N THR A 43 -9.32 -29.83 2.85
CA THR A 43 -10.35 -29.07 3.55
C THR A 43 -10.00 -27.59 3.40
N ALA A 44 -10.83 -26.84 2.66
CA ALA A 44 -10.75 -25.39 2.59
C ALA A 44 -10.66 -24.82 4.02
N PRO A 45 -9.81 -23.83 4.27
CA PRO A 45 -9.70 -23.22 5.60
C PRO A 45 -11.08 -22.72 6.01
N VAL A 46 -11.54 -23.13 7.20
CA VAL A 46 -12.74 -22.59 7.82
C VAL A 46 -12.48 -21.11 8.04
N GLU A 47 -13.13 -20.26 7.26
CA GLU A 47 -13.11 -18.82 7.43
C GLU A 47 -13.72 -18.51 8.79
N THR A 48 -12.89 -18.25 9.78
CA THR A 48 -13.34 -17.87 11.12
C THR A 48 -13.98 -16.49 10.98
N GLU A 49 -15.28 -16.39 11.25
CA GLU A 49 -15.99 -15.11 11.25
C GLU A 49 -15.31 -14.15 12.25
N ILE A 50 -14.73 -13.07 11.72
CA ILE A 50 -14.02 -12.09 12.54
C ILE A 50 -15.07 -11.17 13.15
N THR A 51 -15.28 -11.31 14.45
CA THR A 51 -16.24 -10.48 15.19
C THR A 51 -15.59 -9.21 15.71
N VAL A 52 -16.24 -8.08 15.47
CA VAL A 52 -15.89 -6.79 16.06
C VAL A 52 -16.63 -6.65 17.41
N GLU A 53 -15.88 -6.41 18.47
CA GLU A 53 -16.45 -6.05 19.76
C GLU A 53 -16.64 -4.52 19.78
N LEU A 54 -17.90 -4.09 19.85
CA LEU A 54 -18.25 -2.68 20.00
C LEU A 54 -18.81 -2.43 21.41
N PRO A 55 -18.59 -1.23 21.98
CA PRO A 55 -19.20 -0.85 23.24
C PRO A 55 -20.73 -0.79 23.09
N ASP A 56 -21.44 -1.34 24.06
CA ASP A 56 -22.91 -1.18 24.16
C ASP A 56 -23.23 0.21 24.73
N LYS A 57 -22.95 1.24 23.94
CA LYS A 57 -23.10 2.64 24.36
C LYS A 57 -23.49 3.51 23.17
N ASN A 58 -24.46 4.39 23.40
CA ASN A 58 -24.79 5.49 22.47
C ASN A 58 -24.11 6.77 22.97
N TYR A 59 -23.41 7.45 22.07
CA TYR A 59 -22.62 8.65 22.39
C TYR A 59 -23.38 9.97 22.16
N GLY A 60 -24.69 9.91 21.85
CA GLY A 60 -25.56 11.09 21.76
C GLY A 60 -25.21 12.05 20.64
N ASP A 61 -24.87 11.50 19.46
CA ASP A 61 -24.46 12.23 18.25
C ASP A 61 -23.16 13.06 18.45
N ALA A 62 -22.28 12.61 19.36
CA ALA A 62 -20.97 13.23 19.51
C ALA A 62 -20.20 13.17 18.18
N GLU A 63 -19.55 14.28 17.83
CA GLU A 63 -18.69 14.34 16.65
C GLU A 63 -17.35 13.69 16.92
N VAL A 64 -16.87 12.89 15.97
CA VAL A 64 -15.53 12.32 15.92
C VAL A 64 -14.83 12.94 14.72
N MET A 65 -13.91 13.87 15.01
CA MET A 65 -13.20 14.65 13.98
C MET A 65 -11.86 14.01 13.65
N PHE A 66 -11.68 13.66 12.38
CA PHE A 66 -10.43 13.20 11.81
C PHE A 66 -9.68 14.36 11.16
N LEU A 67 -8.41 14.52 11.50
CA LEU A 67 -7.48 15.43 10.82
C LEU A 67 -6.61 14.61 9.87
N THR A 68 -6.79 14.79 8.57
CA THR A 68 -6.20 13.94 7.53
C THR A 68 -5.36 14.76 6.54
N VAL A 69 -4.60 14.07 5.69
CA VAL A 69 -3.75 14.70 4.68
C VAL A 69 -4.53 14.92 3.38
N GLN A 70 -4.36 16.13 2.81
CA GLN A 70 -4.68 16.44 1.43
C GLN A 70 -3.41 16.82 0.67
N ASN A 71 -2.96 15.98 -0.25
CA ASN A 71 -1.81 16.30 -1.09
C ASN A 71 -2.27 17.12 -2.30
N THR A 72 -2.01 18.40 -2.29
CA THR A 72 -2.47 19.34 -3.34
C THR A 72 -1.71 19.19 -4.66
N GLY A 73 -0.56 18.51 -4.66
CA GLY A 73 0.26 18.28 -5.86
C GLY A 73 0.05 16.91 -6.50
N MET A 74 -0.32 15.92 -5.68
CA MET A 74 -0.52 14.53 -6.09
C MET A 74 -1.71 13.95 -5.30
N ASP A 75 -2.92 14.19 -5.79
CA ASP A 75 -4.15 13.89 -5.06
C ASP A 75 -4.31 12.39 -4.72
N GLN A 76 -3.69 11.50 -5.50
CA GLN A 76 -3.64 10.06 -5.22
C GLN A 76 -2.95 9.71 -3.88
N TYR A 77 -2.26 10.64 -3.26
CA TYR A 77 -1.69 10.50 -1.91
C TYR A 77 -2.49 11.22 -0.83
N SER A 78 -3.70 11.67 -1.15
CA SER A 78 -4.64 12.23 -0.19
C SER A 78 -5.46 11.13 0.48
N SER A 79 -5.96 11.40 1.68
CA SER A 79 -6.96 10.56 2.33
C SER A 79 -8.31 10.72 1.63
N HIS A 80 -8.91 9.64 1.16
CA HIS A 80 -10.23 9.62 0.51
C HIS A 80 -11.21 8.67 1.22
N GLU A 81 -10.73 7.93 2.23
CA GLU A 81 -11.42 6.83 2.86
C GLU A 81 -12.10 7.16 4.19
N ILE A 82 -11.97 8.40 4.69
CA ILE A 82 -12.49 8.73 6.02
C ILE A 82 -13.91 9.27 5.97
N TYR A 83 -14.17 10.24 5.09
CA TYR A 83 -15.47 10.91 5.05
C TYR A 83 -15.91 11.28 3.64
N THR A 84 -17.21 11.20 3.43
CA THR A 84 -17.92 11.76 2.27
C THR A 84 -19.34 12.17 2.69
N ASP A 85 -19.87 13.21 2.10
CA ASP A 85 -21.20 13.77 2.39
C ASP A 85 -22.32 13.11 1.57
N GLU A 86 -22.01 12.53 0.41
CA GLU A 86 -23.02 11.89 -0.45
C GLU A 86 -22.44 10.76 -1.30
N MET A 87 -23.31 9.90 -1.77
CA MET A 87 -22.97 8.89 -2.78
C MET A 87 -22.90 9.56 -4.15
N ASN A 88 -21.86 9.23 -4.93
CA ASN A 88 -21.63 9.80 -6.26
C ASN A 88 -21.44 8.77 -7.38
N GLY A 89 -21.63 7.49 -7.08
CA GLY A 89 -21.45 6.36 -7.99
C GLY A 89 -20.02 5.84 -8.10
N GLN A 90 -19.07 6.41 -7.36
CA GLN A 90 -17.70 5.89 -7.26
C GLN A 90 -17.62 4.87 -6.14
N LEU A 91 -17.00 3.71 -6.41
CA LEU A 91 -17.00 2.55 -5.50
C LEU A 91 -16.48 2.88 -4.10
N ILE A 92 -15.35 3.56 -4.00
CA ILE A 92 -14.72 3.91 -2.71
C ILE A 92 -15.60 4.92 -1.97
N ASN A 93 -16.02 6.00 -2.63
CA ASN A 93 -16.88 7.02 -2.06
C ASN A 93 -18.16 6.42 -1.48
N ASP A 94 -18.86 5.61 -2.28
CA ASP A 94 -20.13 5.02 -1.86
C ASP A 94 -19.95 4.01 -0.72
N ALA A 95 -18.84 3.27 -0.71
CA ALA A 95 -18.49 2.37 0.38
C ALA A 95 -18.21 3.14 1.68
N VAL A 96 -17.49 4.27 1.61
CA VAL A 96 -17.23 5.16 2.76
C VAL A 96 -18.53 5.70 3.32
N TYR A 97 -19.44 6.20 2.46
CA TYR A 97 -20.74 6.69 2.87
C TYR A 97 -21.55 5.65 3.63
N VAL A 98 -21.66 4.45 3.06
CA VAL A 98 -22.41 3.34 3.68
C VAL A 98 -21.79 2.91 5.00
N ARG A 99 -20.45 2.73 5.05
CA ARG A 99 -19.72 2.35 6.28
C ARG A 99 -19.94 3.39 7.37
N ASN A 100 -19.79 4.67 7.07
CA ASN A 100 -19.96 5.75 8.06
C ASN A 100 -21.38 5.75 8.62
N GLY A 101 -22.41 5.65 7.79
CA GLY A 101 -23.79 5.57 8.26
C GLY A 101 -24.07 4.39 9.18
N GLN A 102 -23.43 3.22 8.94
CA GLN A 102 -23.52 2.05 9.82
C GLN A 102 -22.86 2.30 11.17
N VAL A 103 -21.67 2.89 11.21
CA VAL A 103 -20.94 3.22 12.45
C VAL A 103 -21.67 4.29 13.25
N GLU A 104 -22.13 5.34 12.60
CA GLU A 104 -22.88 6.43 13.20
C GLU A 104 -24.18 5.92 13.82
N GLN A 105 -24.91 5.06 13.12
CA GLN A 105 -26.13 4.45 13.65
C GLN A 105 -25.84 3.50 14.83
N ALA A 106 -24.76 2.73 14.77
CA ALA A 106 -24.43 1.74 15.79
C ALA A 106 -24.00 2.41 17.12
N LEU A 107 -23.24 3.50 17.04
CA LEU A 107 -22.61 4.12 18.19
C LEU A 107 -23.27 5.45 18.62
N GLY A 108 -24.13 6.04 17.78
CA GLY A 108 -24.70 7.38 18.01
C GLY A 108 -23.60 8.44 17.98
N VAL A 109 -22.74 8.40 16.97
CA VAL A 109 -21.69 9.40 16.71
C VAL A 109 -21.93 10.05 15.34
N ARG A 110 -21.19 11.11 15.04
CA ARG A 110 -21.06 11.69 13.70
C ARG A 110 -19.58 11.70 13.31
N ILE A 111 -19.26 11.15 12.15
CA ILE A 111 -17.90 11.15 11.63
C ILE A 111 -17.72 12.45 10.82
N ALA A 112 -16.62 13.16 11.08
CA ALA A 112 -16.25 14.36 10.37
C ALA A 112 -14.75 14.35 10.02
N GLU A 113 -14.37 15.09 8.99
CA GLU A 113 -12.99 15.14 8.51
C GLU A 113 -12.55 16.57 8.24
N SER A 114 -11.33 16.90 8.65
CA SER A 114 -10.63 18.13 8.27
C SER A 114 -9.39 17.74 7.46
N LYS A 115 -9.43 17.94 6.14
CA LYS A 115 -8.30 17.69 5.24
C LYS A 115 -7.34 18.87 5.25
N GLN A 116 -6.06 18.61 5.48
CA GLN A 116 -5.03 19.64 5.53
C GLN A 116 -3.81 19.22 4.71
N PRO A 117 -3.15 20.14 3.98
CA PRO A 117 -1.92 19.83 3.24
C PRO A 117 -0.79 19.33 4.15
N ASP A 118 -0.81 19.74 5.41
CA ASP A 118 0.19 19.42 6.42
C ASP A 118 -0.50 19.11 7.77
N ALA A 119 -1.20 17.97 7.81
CA ALA A 119 -1.99 17.55 8.96
C ALA A 119 -1.16 17.47 10.26
N GLU A 120 0.10 17.01 10.16
CA GLU A 120 1.03 16.94 11.29
C GLU A 120 1.33 18.31 11.88
N LYS A 121 1.56 19.32 11.04
CA LYS A 121 1.86 20.68 11.48
C LYS A 121 0.64 21.35 12.13
N VAL A 122 -0.55 21.12 11.58
CA VAL A 122 -1.80 21.59 12.18
C VAL A 122 -2.01 20.92 13.53
N ALA A 123 -1.83 19.59 13.62
CA ALA A 123 -1.93 18.85 14.87
C ALA A 123 -0.96 19.39 15.93
N ARG A 124 0.31 19.57 15.59
CA ARG A 124 1.32 20.11 16.51
C ARG A 124 0.94 21.50 17.02
N SER A 125 0.48 22.37 16.11
CA SER A 125 0.07 23.74 16.50
C SER A 125 -1.10 23.72 17.47
N ASN A 126 -2.13 22.96 17.18
CA ASN A 126 -3.34 22.89 18.00
C ASN A 126 -3.03 22.27 19.37
N LEU A 127 -2.34 21.13 19.41
CA LEU A 127 -1.98 20.46 20.66
C LEU A 127 -1.08 21.31 21.54
N THR A 128 -0.14 22.07 20.96
CA THR A 128 0.71 23.01 21.69
C THR A 128 -0.12 24.16 22.29
N ALA A 129 -1.14 24.61 21.59
CA ALA A 129 -2.06 25.64 22.07
C ALA A 129 -3.11 25.11 23.07
N GLY A 130 -3.18 23.81 23.28
CA GLY A 130 -4.22 23.15 24.11
C GLY A 130 -5.57 23.11 23.41
N ASP A 131 -5.60 23.19 22.10
CA ASP A 131 -6.80 23.09 21.28
C ASP A 131 -7.08 21.62 20.92
N THR A 132 -8.36 21.22 21.01
CA THR A 132 -8.85 19.85 20.75
C THR A 132 -9.89 19.85 19.65
N THR A 133 -9.60 20.49 18.53
CA THR A 133 -10.49 20.55 17.36
C THR A 133 -10.54 19.24 16.56
N PHE A 134 -9.76 18.25 16.92
CA PHE A 134 -9.78 16.91 16.32
C PHE A 134 -9.56 15.84 17.38
N ASP A 135 -10.06 14.62 17.12
CA ASP A 135 -9.92 13.44 17.98
C ASP A 135 -8.84 12.48 17.48
N VAL A 136 -8.72 12.37 16.16
CA VAL A 136 -7.78 11.46 15.47
C VAL A 136 -6.97 12.25 14.46
N VAL A 137 -5.65 12.04 14.42
CA VAL A 137 -4.79 12.59 13.37
C VAL A 137 -4.24 11.44 12.51
N MET A 138 -4.31 11.60 11.18
CA MET A 138 -3.79 10.64 10.20
C MET A 138 -2.76 11.33 9.29
N PRO A 139 -1.55 11.61 9.80
CA PRO A 139 -0.47 12.18 9.00
C PRO A 139 0.25 11.06 8.22
N TYR A 140 1.15 11.43 7.31
CA TYR A 140 2.11 10.46 6.79
C TYR A 140 2.95 9.84 7.90
N MET A 141 3.33 8.56 7.75
CA MET A 141 4.01 7.79 8.80
C MET A 141 5.29 8.47 9.33
N ASN A 142 6.11 9.04 8.45
CA ASN A 142 7.31 9.78 8.85
C ASN A 142 7.00 11.01 9.72
N ARG A 143 5.82 11.60 9.57
CA ARG A 143 5.34 12.73 10.39
C ARG A 143 4.70 12.27 11.69
N ALA A 144 4.09 11.07 11.70
CA ALA A 144 3.59 10.47 12.93
C ALA A 144 4.74 10.20 13.94
N ILE A 145 5.92 9.82 13.46
CA ILE A 145 7.12 9.64 14.30
C ILE A 145 7.49 10.94 15.01
N ASP A 146 7.45 12.07 14.31
CA ASP A 146 7.75 13.38 14.90
C ASP A 146 6.78 13.70 16.05
N LEU A 147 5.46 13.55 15.83
CA LEU A 147 4.44 13.77 16.87
C LEU A 147 4.60 12.80 18.05
N ALA A 148 4.97 11.55 17.80
CA ALA A 148 5.19 10.57 18.85
C ALA A 148 6.40 10.94 19.73
N THR A 149 7.51 11.34 19.13
CA THR A 149 8.73 11.74 19.87
C THR A 149 8.56 13.03 20.65
N GLU A 150 7.70 13.92 20.19
CA GLU A 150 7.31 15.14 20.91
C GLU A 150 6.28 14.89 22.02
N GLY A 151 5.77 13.67 22.14
CA GLY A 151 4.84 13.30 23.20
C GLY A 151 3.38 13.73 22.96
N PHE A 152 3.00 14.01 21.72
CA PHE A 152 1.65 14.41 21.35
C PHE A 152 0.70 13.23 21.11
N LEU A 153 1.22 12.02 20.91
CA LEU A 153 0.42 10.84 20.65
C LEU A 153 0.26 9.97 21.88
N MET A 154 -0.92 9.42 22.06
CA MET A 154 -1.21 8.46 23.12
C MET A 154 -0.77 7.04 22.72
N ASP A 155 -0.57 6.19 23.69
CA ASP A 155 -0.28 4.77 23.48
C ASP A 155 -1.56 4.05 23.04
N LEU A 156 -1.63 3.65 21.79
CA LEU A 156 -2.79 2.97 21.19
C LEU A 156 -3.08 1.63 21.85
N SER A 157 -2.09 0.97 22.47
CA SER A 157 -2.32 -0.29 23.19
C SER A 157 -3.22 -0.12 24.43
N THR A 158 -3.39 1.11 24.88
CA THR A 158 -4.26 1.45 26.02
C THR A 158 -5.67 1.87 25.61
N VAL A 159 -5.94 2.00 24.30
CA VAL A 159 -7.24 2.43 23.78
C VAL A 159 -8.20 1.23 23.73
N PRO A 160 -9.31 1.28 24.49
CA PRO A 160 -10.29 0.19 24.50
C PRO A 160 -10.87 -0.03 23.10
N TYR A 161 -11.20 -1.28 22.77
CA TYR A 161 -11.83 -1.71 21.51
C TYR A 161 -11.03 -1.50 20.24
N LEU A 162 -9.80 -0.96 20.30
CA LEU A 162 -8.96 -0.77 19.14
C LEU A 162 -8.45 -2.12 18.57
N ALA A 163 -8.22 -3.10 19.47
CA ALA A 163 -7.90 -4.49 19.16
C ALA A 163 -6.79 -4.63 18.09
N LEU A 164 -5.60 -4.07 18.40
CA LEU A 164 -4.45 -4.00 17.46
C LEU A 164 -3.93 -5.36 16.98
N GLU A 165 -4.35 -6.46 17.60
CA GLU A 165 -4.04 -7.83 17.20
C GLU A 165 -4.97 -8.36 16.10
N LYS A 166 -6.01 -7.65 15.73
CA LYS A 166 -6.99 -8.07 14.72
C LYS A 166 -6.46 -7.86 13.31
N PRO A 167 -6.92 -8.66 12.33
CA PRO A 167 -6.34 -8.68 10.98
C PRO A 167 -6.60 -7.43 10.14
N TRP A 168 -7.48 -6.54 10.55
CA TRP A 168 -7.66 -5.23 9.89
C TRP A 168 -6.57 -4.20 10.21
N TRP A 169 -5.66 -4.52 11.14
CA TRP A 169 -4.45 -3.73 11.37
C TRP A 169 -3.26 -4.40 10.67
N ASP A 170 -2.35 -3.61 10.09
CA ASP A 170 -1.06 -4.16 9.64
C ASP A 170 -0.21 -4.56 10.85
N GLY A 171 -0.22 -5.86 11.13
CA GLY A 171 0.51 -6.43 12.25
C GLY A 171 2.04 -6.31 12.13
N ARG A 172 2.58 -6.13 10.90
CA ARG A 172 4.02 -5.89 10.70
C ARG A 172 4.36 -4.46 11.09
N VAL A 173 3.61 -3.49 10.57
CA VAL A 173 3.78 -2.07 10.94
C VAL A 173 3.59 -1.89 12.44
N THR A 174 2.51 -2.41 13.01
CA THR A 174 2.24 -2.32 14.46
C THR A 174 3.43 -2.84 15.27
N LYS A 175 3.99 -4.01 14.90
CA LYS A 175 5.14 -4.60 15.59
C LYS A 175 6.44 -3.81 15.38
N ASP A 176 6.69 -3.36 14.16
CA ASP A 176 7.95 -2.68 13.81
C ASP A 176 7.99 -1.24 14.37
N MET A 177 6.81 -0.60 14.55
CA MET A 177 6.69 0.78 15.06
C MET A 177 6.52 0.88 16.58
N VAL A 178 6.63 -0.22 17.34
CA VAL A 178 6.66 -0.17 18.81
C VAL A 178 7.90 0.61 19.28
N ILE A 179 7.71 1.64 20.10
CA ILE A 179 8.78 2.45 20.70
C ILE A 179 8.66 2.33 22.23
N ALA A 180 9.69 1.88 22.90
CA ALA A 180 9.69 1.69 24.36
C ALA A 180 8.46 0.91 24.87
N ASN A 181 8.11 -0.18 24.17
CA ASN A 181 6.94 -1.03 24.42
C ASN A 181 5.57 -0.33 24.28
N LYS A 182 5.50 0.77 23.53
CA LYS A 182 4.27 1.51 23.24
C LYS A 182 4.03 1.59 21.74
N VAL A 183 2.75 1.60 21.36
CA VAL A 183 2.31 1.79 19.96
C VAL A 183 1.69 3.17 19.85
N PHE A 184 2.38 4.12 19.25
CA PHE A 184 1.89 5.49 19.13
C PHE A 184 1.10 5.74 17.84
N PHE A 185 1.28 4.92 16.82
CA PHE A 185 0.56 4.96 15.55
C PHE A 185 0.56 3.58 14.91
N SER A 186 -0.42 3.32 14.07
CA SER A 186 -0.56 2.09 13.29
C SER A 186 -1.28 2.41 11.97
N THR A 187 -1.33 1.44 11.07
CA THR A 187 -2.07 1.49 9.81
C THR A 187 -2.77 0.16 9.56
N GLY A 188 -3.58 0.08 8.52
CA GLY A 188 -4.34 -1.09 8.14
C GLY A 188 -5.56 -0.69 7.31
N ASP A 189 -6.64 -1.45 7.35
CA ASP A 189 -7.86 -1.25 6.55
C ASP A 189 -8.55 0.11 6.76
N ILE A 190 -8.15 0.88 7.79
CA ILE A 190 -8.62 2.24 8.00
C ILE A 190 -8.06 3.21 6.97
N SER A 191 -6.94 2.87 6.32
CA SER A 191 -6.28 3.72 5.31
C SER A 191 -6.05 2.94 4.02
N ILE A 192 -6.63 3.41 2.91
CA ILE A 192 -6.40 2.87 1.58
C ILE A 192 -4.93 3.03 1.18
N LEU A 193 -4.29 4.12 1.59
CA LEU A 193 -2.88 4.40 1.30
C LEU A 193 -1.93 3.34 1.87
N ASP A 194 -2.34 2.57 2.87
CA ASP A 194 -1.56 1.44 3.38
C ASP A 194 -1.19 0.46 2.26
N ASN A 195 -2.16 0.10 1.42
CA ASN A 195 -1.95 -0.78 0.28
C ASN A 195 -1.49 -0.03 -0.98
N GLU A 196 -2.04 1.15 -1.25
CA GLU A 196 -1.76 1.92 -2.47
C GLU A 196 -0.34 2.49 -2.50
N CYS A 197 0.28 2.73 -1.34
CA CYS A 197 1.68 3.15 -1.25
C CYS A 197 2.68 1.99 -1.31
N THR A 198 2.24 0.76 -1.60
CA THR A 198 3.14 -0.36 -1.86
C THR A 198 4.05 -0.06 -3.05
N MET A 199 5.38 -0.10 -2.82
CA MET A 199 6.35 0.11 -3.89
C MET A 199 6.35 -1.06 -4.85
N VAL A 200 6.18 -0.77 -6.13
CA VAL A 200 6.13 -1.75 -7.22
C VAL A 200 7.05 -1.34 -8.37
N MET A 201 7.34 -2.29 -9.25
CA MET A 201 8.04 -2.05 -10.50
C MET A 201 7.09 -2.33 -11.66
N PHE A 202 6.76 -1.30 -12.40
CA PHE A 202 6.05 -1.43 -13.68
C PHE A 202 7.08 -1.70 -14.79
N PHE A 203 6.69 -2.39 -15.84
CA PHE A 203 7.56 -2.63 -16.99
C PHE A 203 6.81 -2.53 -18.31
N ASN A 204 7.51 -2.09 -19.33
CA ASN A 204 7.01 -1.95 -20.69
C ASN A 204 7.11 -3.31 -21.42
N LYS A 205 5.96 -3.89 -21.80
CA LYS A 205 5.88 -5.20 -22.44
C LYS A 205 6.37 -5.17 -23.89
N ASP A 206 6.21 -4.03 -24.56
CA ASP A 206 6.66 -3.89 -25.95
C ASP A 206 8.18 -3.87 -26.00
N LEU A 207 8.85 -3.18 -25.08
CA LEU A 207 10.31 -3.22 -24.98
C LEU A 207 10.84 -4.62 -24.64
N ILE A 208 10.15 -5.40 -23.82
CA ILE A 208 10.49 -6.82 -23.59
C ILE A 208 10.48 -7.58 -24.90
N THR A 209 9.48 -7.35 -25.74
CA THR A 209 9.33 -8.01 -27.06
C THR A 209 10.37 -7.52 -28.05
N ASP A 210 10.51 -6.21 -28.21
CA ASP A 210 11.38 -5.58 -29.21
C ASP A 210 12.85 -5.92 -28.98
N TYR A 211 13.28 -5.97 -27.73
CA TYR A 211 14.65 -6.34 -27.36
C TYR A 211 14.82 -7.84 -27.12
N SER A 212 13.76 -8.65 -27.35
CA SER A 212 13.78 -10.11 -27.14
C SER A 212 14.26 -10.51 -25.74
N LEU A 213 13.81 -9.80 -24.73
CA LEU A 213 14.20 -10.01 -23.33
C LEU A 213 13.37 -11.12 -22.67
N GLU A 214 13.90 -11.73 -21.61
CA GLU A 214 13.15 -12.67 -20.78
C GLU A 214 12.01 -11.93 -20.05
N SER A 215 10.83 -12.55 -20.03
CA SER A 215 9.66 -11.98 -19.34
C SER A 215 9.87 -11.87 -17.83
N PRO A 216 9.67 -10.70 -17.21
CA PRO A 216 9.70 -10.56 -15.76
C PRO A 216 8.76 -11.53 -15.03
N TYR A 217 7.60 -11.85 -15.61
CA TYR A 217 6.66 -12.83 -15.04
C TYR A 217 7.26 -14.24 -14.92
N GLU A 218 7.96 -14.69 -15.95
CA GLU A 218 8.61 -16.01 -15.94
C GLU A 218 9.80 -16.02 -14.97
N LEU A 219 10.61 -14.96 -14.98
CA LEU A 219 11.72 -14.81 -14.06
C LEU A 219 11.27 -14.88 -12.59
N VAL A 220 10.12 -14.28 -12.24
CA VAL A 220 9.54 -14.37 -10.90
C VAL A 220 9.07 -15.79 -10.60
N ARG A 221 8.33 -16.45 -11.50
CA ARG A 221 7.83 -17.82 -11.31
C ARG A 221 8.97 -18.81 -11.12
N GLU A 222 10.06 -18.62 -11.85
CA GLU A 222 11.27 -19.46 -11.79
C GLU A 222 12.24 -19.08 -10.66
N LYS A 223 11.90 -18.06 -9.85
CA LYS A 223 12.75 -17.54 -8.76
C LYS A 223 14.11 -17.03 -9.24
N ARG A 224 14.18 -16.53 -10.47
CA ARG A 224 15.37 -15.92 -11.10
C ARG A 224 15.29 -14.37 -11.14
N TRP A 225 14.24 -13.78 -10.61
CA TRP A 225 14.09 -12.34 -10.50
C TRP A 225 15.00 -11.80 -9.39
N THR A 226 16.12 -11.24 -9.76
CA THR A 226 17.17 -10.73 -8.85
C THR A 226 17.59 -9.33 -9.25
N ILE A 227 18.25 -8.59 -8.35
CA ILE A 227 18.80 -7.25 -8.66
C ILE A 227 19.76 -7.32 -9.87
N ASP A 228 20.59 -8.37 -9.94
CA ASP A 228 21.51 -8.56 -11.06
C ASP A 228 20.76 -8.74 -12.39
N LYS A 229 19.65 -9.50 -12.37
CA LYS A 229 18.82 -9.70 -13.58
C LYS A 229 18.09 -8.41 -13.98
N VAL A 230 17.62 -7.61 -13.03
CA VAL A 230 17.06 -6.28 -13.34
C VAL A 230 18.10 -5.41 -14.02
N GLY A 231 19.33 -5.35 -13.50
CA GLY A 231 20.42 -4.61 -14.12
C GLY A 231 20.77 -5.09 -15.53
N GLU A 232 20.81 -6.41 -15.74
CA GLU A 232 21.06 -7.02 -17.08
C GLU A 232 19.99 -6.58 -18.09
N LEU A 233 18.71 -6.72 -17.74
CA LEU A 233 17.61 -6.33 -18.62
C LEU A 233 17.58 -4.81 -18.86
N ALA A 234 17.84 -4.02 -17.82
CA ALA A 234 17.88 -2.57 -17.92
C ALA A 234 19.01 -2.09 -18.86
N SER A 235 20.21 -2.62 -18.69
CA SER A 235 21.36 -2.26 -19.53
C SER A 235 21.14 -2.59 -21.01
N ALA A 236 20.35 -3.62 -21.32
CA ALA A 236 20.04 -3.98 -22.71
C ALA A 236 19.20 -2.94 -23.45
N VAL A 237 18.45 -2.10 -22.73
CA VAL A 237 17.56 -1.07 -23.31
C VAL A 237 18.21 0.33 -23.26
N THR A 238 19.13 0.54 -22.33
CA THR A 238 19.77 1.85 -22.13
C THR A 238 20.63 2.25 -23.33
N HIS A 239 20.31 3.37 -23.98
CA HIS A 239 21.15 3.92 -25.06
C HIS A 239 20.87 5.40 -25.31
N ASP A 240 21.89 6.08 -25.86
CA ASP A 240 21.82 7.47 -26.33
C ASP A 240 20.98 7.51 -27.63
N VAL A 241 19.82 8.18 -27.58
CA VAL A 241 18.86 8.26 -28.70
C VAL A 241 19.22 9.39 -29.63
N ASP A 242 19.70 10.53 -29.13
CA ASP A 242 20.01 11.71 -29.97
C ASP A 242 21.45 11.74 -30.46
N GLY A 243 22.31 10.83 -29.99
CA GLY A 243 23.69 10.66 -30.45
C GLY A 243 24.64 11.76 -30.01
N ASP A 244 24.31 12.50 -28.96
CA ASP A 244 25.12 13.62 -28.46
C ASP A 244 26.27 13.18 -27.54
N GLY A 245 26.32 11.88 -27.21
CA GLY A 245 27.32 11.26 -26.35
C GLY A 245 27.08 11.49 -24.85
N LYS A 246 25.88 11.90 -24.45
CA LYS A 246 25.48 12.11 -23.07
C LYS A 246 24.15 11.44 -22.80
N MET A 247 24.07 10.73 -21.71
CA MET A 247 22.81 10.18 -21.23
C MET A 247 22.01 11.21 -20.44
N THR A 248 20.81 11.54 -20.93
CA THR A 248 19.91 12.58 -20.37
C THR A 248 18.46 12.09 -20.28
N SER A 249 17.52 12.92 -19.83
CA SER A 249 16.08 12.62 -19.86
C SER A 249 15.49 12.45 -21.29
N LYS A 250 16.26 12.73 -22.34
CA LYS A 250 15.84 12.55 -23.74
C LYS A 250 16.12 11.16 -24.29
N ASP A 251 16.94 10.39 -23.58
CA ASP A 251 17.44 9.10 -24.01
C ASP A 251 16.58 7.93 -23.53
N ALA A 252 16.92 6.73 -24.01
CA ALA A 252 16.28 5.51 -23.56
C ALA A 252 17.02 4.95 -22.34
N TRP A 253 16.25 4.60 -21.33
CA TRP A 253 16.76 4.12 -20.05
C TRP A 253 16.20 2.74 -19.72
N GLY A 254 17.05 1.87 -19.21
CA GLY A 254 16.59 0.59 -18.71
C GLY A 254 15.64 0.72 -17.53
N MET A 255 15.91 1.69 -16.67
CA MET A 255 15.02 1.97 -15.53
C MET A 255 14.97 3.46 -15.22
N THR A 256 13.79 3.93 -14.88
CA THR A 256 13.60 5.26 -14.25
C THR A 256 13.00 5.09 -12.86
N ALA A 257 13.35 5.97 -11.94
CA ALA A 257 12.86 5.91 -10.57
C ALA A 257 12.91 7.28 -9.88
N ALA A 258 12.08 7.42 -8.86
CA ALA A 258 12.23 8.50 -7.91
C ALA A 258 13.38 8.19 -6.90
N PHE A 259 13.77 9.20 -6.14
CA PHE A 259 14.92 9.18 -5.21
C PHE A 259 14.92 8.06 -4.15
N ASN A 260 13.78 7.43 -3.88
CA ASN A 260 13.64 6.37 -2.87
C ASN A 260 13.95 4.95 -3.39
N ALA A 261 14.22 4.77 -4.68
CA ALA A 261 14.48 3.45 -5.27
C ALA A 261 15.58 2.65 -4.54
N PRO A 262 16.75 3.22 -4.18
CA PRO A 262 17.79 2.46 -3.49
C PRO A 262 17.31 1.86 -2.15
N VAL A 263 16.52 2.61 -1.38
CA VAL A 263 15.97 2.14 -0.11
C VAL A 263 14.95 1.03 -0.34
N SER A 264 14.09 1.18 -1.36
CA SER A 264 13.08 0.17 -1.72
C SER A 264 13.75 -1.15 -2.14
N PHE A 265 14.79 -1.12 -2.98
CA PHE A 265 15.53 -2.32 -3.35
C PHE A 265 16.24 -2.98 -2.17
N TYR A 266 16.82 -2.18 -1.28
CA TYR A 266 17.48 -2.70 -0.08
C TYR A 266 16.49 -3.43 0.83
N ILE A 267 15.33 -2.83 1.12
CA ILE A 267 14.28 -3.45 1.94
C ILE A 267 13.68 -4.68 1.23
N ALA A 268 13.44 -4.60 -0.09
CA ALA A 268 12.92 -5.72 -0.88
C ALA A 268 13.85 -6.94 -0.90
N SER A 269 15.15 -6.77 -0.65
CA SER A 269 16.09 -7.87 -0.49
C SER A 269 15.92 -8.67 0.81
N GLY A 270 15.04 -8.23 1.71
CA GLY A 270 14.84 -8.77 3.05
C GLY A 270 15.78 -8.20 4.11
N GLU A 271 16.64 -7.25 3.74
CA GLU A 271 17.50 -6.55 4.68
C GLU A 271 16.75 -5.48 5.46
N ARG A 272 17.26 -5.15 6.64
CA ARG A 272 16.74 -4.09 7.51
C ARG A 272 17.83 -3.10 7.88
N ILE A 273 17.49 -1.83 8.01
CA ILE A 273 18.41 -0.79 8.49
C ILE A 273 18.52 -0.85 10.01
N VAL A 274 17.39 -1.12 10.66
CA VAL A 274 17.26 -1.21 12.11
C VAL A 274 16.47 -2.47 12.46
N ASN A 275 16.89 -3.17 13.48
CA ASN A 275 16.15 -4.28 14.09
C ASN A 275 15.90 -3.97 15.56
N LYS A 276 15.16 -4.83 16.26
CA LYS A 276 14.96 -4.76 17.72
C LYS A 276 15.56 -5.99 18.36
N ASP A 277 16.22 -5.81 19.50
CA ASP A 277 16.62 -6.92 20.36
C ASP A 277 15.44 -7.48 21.17
N ALA A 278 15.69 -8.48 22.01
CA ALA A 278 14.67 -9.12 22.82
C ALA A 278 14.00 -8.17 23.85
N ASP A 279 14.69 -7.09 24.20
CA ASP A 279 14.22 -6.08 25.14
C ASP A 279 13.51 -4.89 24.43
N GLY A 280 13.44 -4.94 23.08
CA GLY A 280 12.83 -3.89 22.26
C GLY A 280 13.76 -2.71 21.95
N ASN A 281 15.06 -2.78 22.27
CA ASN A 281 16.00 -1.74 21.95
C ASN A 281 16.38 -1.79 20.48
N LEU A 282 16.56 -0.61 19.86
CA LEU A 282 16.93 -0.49 18.47
C LEU A 282 18.39 -0.91 18.24
N GLN A 283 18.58 -1.83 17.29
CA GLN A 283 19.88 -2.32 16.84
C GLN A 283 20.10 -1.94 15.39
N PHE A 284 21.17 -1.22 15.12
CA PHE A 284 21.54 -0.84 13.77
C PHE A 284 22.13 -2.05 13.02
N CYS A 285 21.56 -2.40 11.87
CA CYS A 285 21.86 -3.65 11.15
C CYS A 285 22.71 -3.46 9.89
N LEU A 286 23.00 -2.22 9.47
CA LEU A 286 23.91 -1.97 8.36
C LEU A 286 25.33 -2.38 8.76
N GLY A 287 26.06 -3.04 7.84
CA GLY A 287 27.45 -3.42 8.05
C GLY A 287 27.66 -4.91 8.30
N THR A 288 26.61 -5.74 8.24
CA THR A 288 26.80 -7.20 8.08
C THR A 288 27.31 -7.49 6.68
N ASP A 289 28.04 -8.60 6.49
CA ASP A 289 28.55 -9.00 5.17
C ASP A 289 27.42 -9.01 4.13
N ARG A 290 26.26 -9.57 4.47
CA ARG A 290 25.10 -9.60 3.58
C ARG A 290 24.54 -8.20 3.27
N SER A 291 24.44 -7.33 4.27
CA SER A 291 23.95 -5.97 4.04
C SER A 291 24.90 -5.17 3.15
N VAL A 292 26.20 -5.36 3.29
CA VAL A 292 27.22 -4.73 2.43
C VAL A 292 27.14 -5.25 0.99
N ASP A 293 26.99 -6.57 0.81
CA ASP A 293 26.81 -7.19 -0.51
C ASP A 293 25.54 -6.63 -1.21
N VAL A 294 24.41 -6.57 -0.49
CA VAL A 294 23.15 -6.02 -1.03
C VAL A 294 23.31 -4.55 -1.37
N LEU A 295 23.88 -3.73 -0.47
CA LEU A 295 24.11 -2.31 -0.73
C LEU A 295 25.00 -2.10 -1.96
N THR A 296 26.05 -2.92 -2.11
CA THR A 296 26.94 -2.85 -3.26
C THR A 296 26.18 -3.08 -4.56
N LYS A 297 25.31 -4.10 -4.62
CA LYS A 297 24.45 -4.37 -5.79
C LYS A 297 23.43 -3.27 -6.04
N VAL A 298 22.76 -2.79 -5.00
CA VAL A 298 21.79 -1.69 -5.09
C VAL A 298 22.46 -0.42 -5.61
N PHE A 299 23.63 -0.07 -5.09
CA PHE A 299 24.36 1.12 -5.55
C PHE A 299 24.87 0.94 -6.99
N SER A 300 25.33 -0.24 -7.37
CA SER A 300 25.71 -0.52 -8.76
C SER A 300 24.53 -0.35 -9.70
N LEU A 301 23.34 -0.81 -9.33
CA LEU A 301 22.13 -0.62 -10.13
C LEU A 301 21.65 0.83 -10.16
N CYS A 302 21.65 1.51 -9.01
CA CYS A 302 20.98 2.81 -8.88
C CYS A 302 21.89 4.03 -9.14
N LEU A 303 23.21 3.85 -9.05
CA LEU A 303 24.21 4.92 -9.17
C LEU A 303 25.26 4.63 -10.25
N GLY A 304 25.18 3.47 -10.90
CA GLY A 304 26.02 3.15 -12.06
C GLY A 304 25.53 3.95 -13.28
N ASP A 305 26.45 4.20 -14.22
CA ASP A 305 26.19 5.07 -15.38
C ASP A 305 25.19 4.49 -16.39
N ASP A 306 24.84 3.20 -16.28
CA ASP A 306 24.22 2.48 -17.40
C ASP A 306 22.83 1.89 -17.10
N ALA A 307 22.24 2.04 -15.94
CA ALA A 307 21.02 1.30 -15.63
C ALA A 307 19.82 2.14 -15.21
N LEU A 308 20.00 3.13 -14.35
CA LEU A 308 18.90 3.87 -13.75
C LEU A 308 19.06 5.38 -13.92
N TYR A 309 18.05 6.01 -14.51
CA TYR A 309 17.90 7.44 -14.46
C TYR A 309 17.10 7.85 -13.22
N ASN A 310 17.80 8.43 -12.25
CA ASN A 310 17.19 8.95 -11.03
C ASN A 310 16.58 10.32 -11.33
N ALA A 311 15.36 10.31 -11.83
CA ALA A 311 14.60 11.49 -12.18
C ALA A 311 13.69 11.94 -11.03
N GLY A 312 13.21 13.18 -11.10
CA GLY A 312 11.99 13.54 -10.35
C GLY A 312 10.79 12.74 -10.88
N TYR A 313 9.74 12.64 -10.08
CA TYR A 313 8.53 11.88 -10.44
C TYR A 313 8.02 12.19 -11.86
N GLY A 314 7.89 13.47 -12.22
CA GLY A 314 7.37 13.89 -13.52
C GLY A 314 8.20 13.39 -14.71
N ASP A 315 9.53 13.48 -14.63
CA ASP A 315 10.42 13.01 -15.69
C ASP A 315 10.37 11.48 -15.81
N ALA A 316 10.35 10.75 -14.69
CA ALA A 316 10.29 9.31 -14.69
C ALA A 316 9.00 8.78 -15.34
N VAL A 317 7.85 9.40 -15.02
CA VAL A 317 6.54 9.10 -15.65
C VAL A 317 6.59 9.43 -17.15
N THR A 318 7.10 10.60 -17.52
CA THR A 318 7.17 11.03 -18.91
C THR A 318 8.01 10.07 -19.77
N ILE A 319 9.22 9.71 -19.32
CA ILE A 319 10.12 8.82 -20.06
C ILE A 319 9.47 7.43 -20.23
N PHE A 320 8.78 6.92 -19.21
CA PHE A 320 8.10 5.63 -19.28
C PHE A 320 6.89 5.70 -20.23
N ASN A 321 6.04 6.72 -20.12
CA ASN A 321 4.86 6.90 -20.99
C ASN A 321 5.23 7.14 -22.46
N GLU A 322 6.40 7.69 -22.74
CA GLU A 322 6.94 7.83 -24.10
C GLU A 322 7.59 6.54 -24.63
N GLY A 323 7.54 5.44 -23.89
CA GLY A 323 8.13 4.15 -24.29
C GLY A 323 9.66 4.12 -24.26
N ARG A 324 10.30 5.05 -23.55
CA ARG A 324 11.76 5.19 -23.46
C ARG A 324 12.35 4.63 -22.16
N ALA A 325 11.55 3.95 -21.34
CA ALA A 325 12.05 3.21 -20.18
C ALA A 325 11.47 1.80 -20.15
N LEU A 326 12.33 0.80 -19.84
CA LEU A 326 11.88 -0.57 -19.65
C LEU A 326 11.16 -0.74 -18.32
N PHE A 327 11.73 -0.20 -17.25
CA PHE A 327 11.19 -0.28 -15.91
C PHE A 327 10.95 1.11 -15.32
N VAL A 328 9.92 1.23 -14.47
CA VAL A 328 9.74 2.38 -13.59
C VAL A 328 9.30 1.90 -12.20
N THR A 329 9.88 2.48 -11.14
CA THR A 329 9.55 2.12 -9.75
C THR A 329 8.82 3.26 -9.06
N PHE A 330 7.58 2.98 -8.66
CA PHE A 330 6.72 3.92 -7.96
C PHE A 330 5.83 3.18 -6.94
N ALA A 331 4.99 3.91 -6.24
CA ALA A 331 3.90 3.32 -5.48
C ALA A 331 2.79 2.80 -6.42
N LEU A 332 2.02 1.82 -5.97
CA LEU A 332 0.93 1.23 -6.77
C LEU A 332 -0.10 2.29 -7.20
N THR A 333 -0.38 3.27 -6.35
CA THR A 333 -1.31 4.37 -6.66
C THR A 333 -0.88 5.23 -7.86
N ASP A 334 0.41 5.26 -8.18
CA ASP A 334 0.95 6.01 -9.32
C ASP A 334 0.57 5.41 -10.69
N ILE A 335 -0.06 4.23 -10.70
CA ILE A 335 -0.65 3.65 -11.93
C ILE A 335 -1.60 4.62 -12.62
N SER A 336 -2.21 5.54 -11.87
CA SER A 336 -3.07 6.58 -12.42
C SER A 336 -2.33 7.51 -13.40
N GLY A 337 -1.07 7.82 -13.11
CA GLY A 337 -0.19 8.61 -13.99
C GLY A 337 0.35 7.82 -15.20
N LEU A 338 0.31 6.48 -15.13
CA LEU A 338 0.75 5.60 -16.22
C LEU A 338 -0.39 5.17 -17.15
N ARG A 339 -1.65 5.53 -16.84
CA ARG A 339 -2.84 5.16 -17.65
C ARG A 339 -2.85 5.75 -19.06
N GLU A 340 -2.12 6.83 -19.29
CA GLU A 340 -1.98 7.46 -20.60
C GLU A 340 -0.90 6.78 -21.45
N SER A 341 -0.20 5.79 -20.90
CA SER A 341 0.78 5.00 -21.64
C SER A 341 0.09 4.07 -22.64
N GLU A 342 0.53 4.12 -23.89
CA GLU A 342 0.10 3.18 -24.93
C GLU A 342 0.73 1.78 -24.78
N TYR A 343 1.64 1.61 -23.82
CA TYR A 343 2.55 0.45 -23.66
C TYR A 343 2.20 -0.47 -22.46
N GLY A 344 1.00 -0.34 -21.87
CA GLY A 344 0.63 -1.01 -20.64
C GLY A 344 -0.02 -2.40 -20.76
#